data_025863eac9dabd17027a7fdbcd5e1312
#
_entry.id   025863eac9dabd17027a7fdbcd5e1312
#
_cell.length_a   1.000
_cell.length_b   1.000
_cell.length_c   1.000
_cell.angle_alpha   90.00
_cell.angle_beta   90.00
_cell.angle_gamma   90.00
#
_symmetry.space_group_name_H-M   'P 1'
#
loop_
_entity.id
_entity.type
_entity.pdbx_description
1 polymer ?
#
loop_
_entity_poly.entity_id
_entity_poly.type
_entity_poly.pdbx_seq_one_letter_code
_entity_poly.pdbx_strand_id
1 'polypeptide(L)'
;LKQKIKYVIFSGCSEFDYARQAVRLGVSDYILKPVDPNEFENTMNKVINELEESKIEYDIKTKSLEYMAEHMLYMATNKVDISEIEKYGDGIVSADFIGKYVRIMLMEFDEDFFGKKGTDVKEKLYKFEPQISKYLNLNQNQSLLFFDDADLDYVATAERISGFVEREYGVACYIAISSPVNGMNDIGNKVDELDE
;
A
#
# COMPACT_ATOMS: atom_id res chain seq x y z
N LEU A 1 -11.69 3.02 4.13
CA LEU A 1 -11.16 4.14 4.92
C LEU A 1 -12.20 4.54 5.97
N LYS A 2 -12.01 4.18 7.26
CA LYS A 2 -12.77 4.83 8.33
C LYS A 2 -12.14 6.21 8.57
N GLN A 3 -12.68 7.22 7.91
CA GLN A 3 -12.35 8.62 8.23
C GLN A 3 -12.67 8.86 9.72
N LYS A 4 -11.67 9.30 10.50
CA LYS A 4 -11.94 9.78 11.86
C LYS A 4 -12.74 11.08 11.73
N ILE A 5 -13.97 11.06 12.26
CA ILE A 5 -14.84 12.23 12.32
C ILE A 5 -14.74 12.80 13.73
N LYS A 6 -14.55 14.09 13.85
CA LYS A 6 -14.54 14.82 15.11
C LYS A 6 -15.85 15.63 15.22
N TYR A 7 -16.42 15.65 16.40
CA TYR A 7 -17.68 16.34 16.67
C TYR A 7 -17.44 17.51 17.63
N VAL A 8 -17.94 18.69 17.28
CA VAL A 8 -18.00 19.87 18.16
C VAL A 8 -19.45 20.26 18.32
N ILE A 9 -19.92 20.43 19.56
CA ILE A 9 -21.29 20.79 19.86
C ILE A 9 -21.36 22.30 20.16
N PHE A 10 -22.29 22.99 19.53
CA PHE A 10 -22.66 24.39 19.82
C PHE A 10 -24.02 24.43 20.50
N SER A 11 -24.09 24.86 21.76
CA SER A 11 -25.32 24.82 22.54
C SER A 11 -25.60 26.15 23.28
N GLY A 12 -26.87 26.51 23.39
CA GLY A 12 -27.31 27.58 24.28
C GLY A 12 -27.51 27.15 25.74
N CYS A 13 -27.27 25.83 26.03
CA CYS A 13 -27.49 25.29 27.37
C CYS A 13 -26.16 25.24 28.14
N SER A 14 -26.12 25.95 29.27
CA SER A 14 -24.94 26.08 30.14
C SER A 14 -24.89 25.01 31.25
N GLU A 15 -25.86 24.08 31.26
CA GLU A 15 -25.88 23.02 32.28
C GLU A 15 -24.69 22.10 32.15
N PHE A 16 -23.91 21.94 33.22
CA PHE A 16 -22.70 21.13 33.28
C PHE A 16 -22.93 19.66 32.89
N ASP A 17 -24.11 19.13 33.17
CA ASP A 17 -24.43 17.73 32.86
C ASP A 17 -24.47 17.42 31.36
N TYR A 18 -24.89 18.37 30.50
CA TYR A 18 -24.85 18.17 29.05
C TYR A 18 -23.43 18.18 28.50
N ALA A 19 -22.58 19.10 28.96
CA ALA A 19 -21.17 19.12 28.60
C ALA A 19 -20.45 17.80 29.02
N ARG A 20 -20.75 17.32 30.23
CA ARG A 20 -20.22 16.06 30.75
C ARG A 20 -20.68 14.84 29.93
N GLN A 21 -21.94 14.82 29.50
CA GLN A 21 -22.44 13.74 28.62
C GLN A 21 -21.79 13.80 27.24
N ALA A 22 -21.60 14.97 26.64
CA ALA A 22 -20.93 15.16 25.37
C ALA A 22 -19.51 14.60 25.41
N VAL A 23 -18.73 14.88 26.44
CA VAL A 23 -17.38 14.31 26.64
C VAL A 23 -17.43 12.78 26.74
N ARG A 24 -18.39 12.20 27.47
CA ARG A 24 -18.56 10.74 27.58
C ARG A 24 -18.91 10.08 26.23
N LEU A 25 -19.57 10.80 25.33
CA LEU A 25 -19.92 10.35 23.99
C LEU A 25 -18.79 10.57 22.98
N GLY A 26 -17.63 11.08 23.42
CA GLY A 26 -16.46 11.27 22.57
C GLY A 26 -16.53 12.51 21.67
N VAL A 27 -17.31 13.51 22.05
CA VAL A 27 -17.32 14.83 21.40
C VAL A 27 -16.00 15.53 21.68
N SER A 28 -15.39 16.11 20.65
CA SER A 28 -14.06 16.74 20.74
C SER A 28 -14.09 18.04 21.56
N ASP A 29 -15.20 18.80 21.44
CA ASP A 29 -15.38 19.99 22.22
C ASP A 29 -16.87 20.41 22.31
N TYR A 30 -17.19 21.31 23.27
CA TYR A 30 -18.54 21.79 23.52
C TYR A 30 -18.49 23.32 23.74
N ILE A 31 -19.04 24.10 22.81
CA ILE A 31 -18.99 25.56 22.81
C ILE A 31 -20.36 26.12 23.18
N LEU A 32 -20.39 27.08 24.14
CA LEU A 32 -21.59 27.77 24.55
C LEU A 32 -21.93 28.91 23.58
N LYS A 33 -23.22 29.13 23.35
CA LYS A 33 -23.75 30.33 22.68
C LYS A 33 -24.06 31.42 23.70
N PRO A 34 -23.73 32.72 23.41
CA PRO A 34 -23.14 33.23 22.16
C PRO A 34 -21.68 32.81 22.00
N VAL A 35 -21.28 32.39 20.78
CA VAL A 35 -19.94 31.88 20.49
C VAL A 35 -18.91 33.00 20.55
N ASP A 36 -17.91 32.88 21.41
CA ASP A 36 -16.75 33.76 21.40
C ASP A 36 -15.84 33.40 20.20
N PRO A 37 -15.44 34.40 19.36
CA PRO A 37 -14.60 34.11 18.18
C PRO A 37 -13.25 33.46 18.52
N ASN A 38 -12.62 33.85 19.65
CA ASN A 38 -11.34 33.28 20.05
C ASN A 38 -11.49 31.83 20.54
N GLU A 39 -12.57 31.54 21.30
CA GLU A 39 -12.90 30.17 21.73
C GLU A 39 -13.17 29.28 20.53
N PHE A 40 -13.91 29.77 19.54
CA PHE A 40 -14.16 29.04 18.29
C PHE A 40 -12.86 28.76 17.55
N GLU A 41 -12.01 29.76 17.34
CA GLU A 41 -10.74 29.61 16.63
C GLU A 41 -9.82 28.61 17.34
N ASN A 42 -9.67 28.70 18.66
CA ASN A 42 -8.88 27.79 19.45
C ASN A 42 -9.39 26.35 19.37
N THR A 43 -10.71 26.16 19.46
CA THR A 43 -11.33 24.83 19.34
C THR A 43 -11.13 24.25 17.95
N MET A 44 -11.31 25.04 16.89
CA MET A 44 -11.12 24.57 15.52
C MET A 44 -9.66 24.18 15.27
N ASN A 45 -8.70 25.00 15.70
CA ASN A 45 -7.27 24.71 15.56
C ASN A 45 -6.89 23.41 16.30
N LYS A 46 -7.40 23.21 17.53
CA LYS A 46 -7.21 21.97 18.27
C LYS A 46 -7.75 20.75 17.51
N VAL A 47 -8.97 20.82 16.99
CA VAL A 47 -9.60 19.72 16.24
C VAL A 47 -8.88 19.43 14.95
N ILE A 48 -8.41 20.46 14.23
CA ILE A 48 -7.61 20.30 13.01
C ILE A 48 -6.30 19.58 13.33
N ASN A 49 -5.56 20.02 14.33
CA ASN A 49 -4.30 19.39 14.75
C ASN A 49 -4.50 17.91 15.13
N GLU A 50 -5.54 17.58 15.91
CA GLU A 50 -5.86 16.19 16.26
C GLU A 50 -6.21 15.31 15.04
N LEU A 51 -6.84 15.88 14.03
CA LEU A 51 -7.13 15.18 12.77
C LEU A 51 -5.86 14.95 11.95
N GLU A 52 -4.98 15.95 11.88
CA GLU A 52 -3.68 15.86 11.17
C GLU A 52 -2.76 14.83 11.84
N GLU A 53 -2.60 14.86 13.16
CA GLU A 53 -1.84 13.85 13.92
C GLU A 53 -2.37 12.44 13.68
N SER A 54 -3.69 12.25 13.72
CA SER A 54 -4.33 10.97 13.47
C SER A 54 -4.11 10.47 12.04
N LYS A 55 -4.05 11.39 11.06
CA LYS A 55 -3.74 11.06 9.68
C LYS A 55 -2.29 10.61 9.51
N ILE A 56 -1.36 11.36 10.11
CA ILE A 56 0.08 11.03 10.08
C ILE A 56 0.31 9.64 10.70
N GLU A 57 -0.27 9.38 11.88
CA GLU A 57 -0.17 8.08 12.56
C GLU A 57 -0.70 6.93 11.68
N TYR A 58 -1.85 7.15 11.03
CA TYR A 58 -2.46 6.18 10.12
C TYR A 58 -1.56 5.93 8.89
N ASP A 59 -1.02 7.00 8.28
CA ASP A 59 -0.16 6.91 7.10
C ASP A 59 1.16 6.17 7.43
N ILE A 60 1.77 6.45 8.59
CA ILE A 60 2.97 5.75 9.06
C ILE A 60 2.66 4.26 9.28
N LYS A 61 1.56 3.95 9.96
CA LYS A 61 1.18 2.56 10.21
C LYS A 61 0.92 1.80 8.92
N THR A 62 0.20 2.41 7.97
CA THR A 62 -0.11 1.79 6.67
C THR A 62 1.16 1.51 5.88
N LYS A 63 2.05 2.50 5.78
CA LYS A 63 3.35 2.32 5.11
C LYS A 63 4.21 1.24 5.76
N SER A 64 4.23 1.19 7.09
CA SER A 64 4.99 0.15 7.81
C SER A 64 4.48 -1.25 7.49
N LEU A 65 3.15 -1.44 7.42
CA LEU A 65 2.55 -2.72 7.03
C LEU A 65 2.85 -3.08 5.56
N GLU A 66 2.84 -2.09 4.67
CA GLU A 66 3.21 -2.28 3.27
C GLU A 66 4.68 -2.72 3.11
N TYR A 67 5.60 -2.06 3.82
CA TYR A 67 7.02 -2.44 3.83
C TYR A 67 7.24 -3.85 4.40
N MET A 68 6.54 -4.19 5.47
CA MET A 68 6.61 -5.53 6.05
C MET A 68 6.13 -6.59 5.05
N ALA A 69 4.98 -6.37 4.40
CA ALA A 69 4.46 -7.27 3.38
C ALA A 69 5.40 -7.38 2.16
N GLU A 70 6.01 -6.27 1.71
CA GLU A 70 7.01 -6.30 0.63
C GLU A 70 8.24 -7.10 1.02
N HIS A 71 8.74 -6.95 2.24
CA HIS A 71 9.87 -7.72 2.72
C HIS A 71 9.56 -9.22 2.85
N MET A 72 8.38 -9.58 3.36
CA MET A 72 7.92 -10.97 3.41
C MET A 72 7.85 -11.60 2.01
N LEU A 73 7.35 -10.85 1.03
CA LEU A 73 7.32 -11.30 -0.35
C LEU A 73 8.74 -11.46 -0.92
N TYR A 74 9.65 -10.53 -0.62
CA TYR A 74 11.07 -10.63 -0.98
C TYR A 74 11.73 -11.87 -0.34
N MET A 75 11.43 -12.19 0.92
CA MET A 75 11.89 -13.44 1.54
C MET A 75 11.40 -14.67 0.77
N ALA A 76 10.12 -14.68 0.34
CA ALA A 76 9.55 -15.78 -0.44
C ALA A 76 10.23 -15.93 -1.82
N THR A 77 10.58 -14.83 -2.49
CA THR A 77 11.34 -14.88 -3.76
C THR A 77 12.74 -15.47 -3.57
N ASN A 78 13.32 -15.32 -2.39
CA ASN A 78 14.63 -15.90 -2.02
C ASN A 78 14.53 -17.27 -1.35
N LYS A 79 13.39 -17.98 -1.48
CA LYS A 79 13.17 -19.34 -0.95
C LYS A 79 13.36 -19.47 0.57
N VAL A 80 13.13 -18.39 1.31
CA VAL A 80 13.11 -18.45 2.76
C VAL A 80 11.90 -19.28 3.21
N ASP A 81 12.11 -20.12 4.22
CA ASP A 81 11.05 -20.98 4.76
C ASP A 81 9.86 -20.19 5.26
N ILE A 82 8.65 -20.68 4.97
CA ILE A 82 7.39 -20.01 5.36
C ILE A 82 7.31 -19.77 6.86
N SER A 83 7.84 -20.65 7.68
CA SER A 83 7.83 -20.48 9.15
C SER A 83 8.69 -19.29 9.59
N GLU A 84 9.76 -18.97 8.87
CA GLU A 84 10.58 -17.79 9.13
C GLU A 84 9.89 -16.52 8.64
N ILE A 85 9.22 -16.58 7.48
CA ILE A 85 8.40 -15.47 6.95
C ILE A 85 7.26 -15.14 7.91
N GLU A 86 6.52 -16.14 8.38
CA GLU A 86 5.46 -16.00 9.41
C GLU A 86 6.00 -15.38 10.70
N LYS A 87 7.16 -15.84 11.16
CA LYS A 87 7.82 -15.30 12.35
C LYS A 87 8.22 -13.83 12.17
N TYR A 88 8.67 -13.45 10.97
CA TYR A 88 8.96 -12.06 10.65
C TYR A 88 7.70 -11.19 10.70
N GLY A 89 6.56 -11.71 10.25
CA GLY A 89 5.26 -11.04 10.29
C GLY A 89 4.76 -10.76 11.72
N ASP A 90 5.30 -11.48 12.71
CA ASP A 90 5.03 -11.33 14.16
C ASP A 90 3.53 -11.25 14.52
N GLY A 91 2.69 -11.98 13.76
CA GLY A 91 1.23 -11.95 13.90
C GLY A 91 0.56 -10.63 13.48
N ILE A 92 1.33 -9.64 12.99
CA ILE A 92 0.82 -8.35 12.49
C ILE A 92 0.42 -8.46 11.02
N VAL A 93 1.24 -9.15 10.21
CA VAL A 93 0.98 -9.48 8.81
C VAL A 93 1.10 -10.99 8.66
N SER A 94 0.01 -11.66 8.20
CA SER A 94 0.04 -13.09 7.85
C SER A 94 0.69 -13.27 6.48
N ALA A 95 1.47 -14.34 6.29
CA ALA A 95 2.04 -14.70 5.00
C ALA A 95 0.99 -15.22 3.99
N ASP A 96 -0.25 -15.49 4.41
CA ASP A 96 -1.33 -16.01 3.56
C ASP A 96 -1.54 -15.20 2.27
N PHE A 97 -1.26 -13.89 2.29
CA PHE A 97 -1.38 -13.05 1.10
C PHE A 97 -0.45 -13.48 -0.04
N ILE A 98 0.67 -14.16 0.27
CA ILE A 98 1.63 -14.64 -0.73
C ILE A 98 1.01 -15.78 -1.55
N GLY A 99 0.22 -16.63 -0.90
CA GLY A 99 -0.42 -17.80 -1.54
C GLY A 99 -1.51 -17.49 -2.56
N LYS A 100 -1.96 -16.22 -2.65
CA LYS A 100 -2.97 -15.80 -3.62
C LYS A 100 -2.41 -15.57 -5.03
N TYR A 101 -1.11 -15.39 -5.17
CA TYR A 101 -0.52 -15.11 -6.48
C TYR A 101 -0.46 -16.37 -7.33
N VAL A 102 -0.89 -16.24 -8.58
CA VAL A 102 -1.01 -17.33 -9.55
C VAL A 102 -0.02 -17.21 -10.71
N ARG A 103 0.54 -16.01 -10.92
CA ARG A 103 1.56 -15.71 -11.94
C ARG A 103 2.49 -14.61 -11.47
N ILE A 104 3.71 -14.67 -12.02
CA ILE A 104 4.74 -13.65 -11.82
C ILE A 104 5.26 -13.24 -13.20
N MET A 105 5.49 -11.94 -13.39
CA MET A 105 6.26 -11.42 -14.51
C MET A 105 7.54 -10.78 -14.00
N LEU A 106 8.66 -11.05 -14.62
CA LEU A 106 9.91 -10.32 -14.46
C LEU A 106 9.94 -9.21 -15.51
N MET A 107 10.08 -7.99 -15.06
CA MET A 107 10.31 -6.82 -15.90
C MET A 107 11.78 -6.43 -15.80
N GLU A 108 12.49 -6.43 -16.92
CA GLU A 108 13.92 -6.22 -17.00
C GLU A 108 14.30 -5.12 -17.98
N PHE A 109 15.38 -4.41 -17.68
CA PHE A 109 15.93 -3.30 -18.46
C PHE A 109 17.43 -3.49 -18.67
N ASP A 110 17.94 -3.06 -19.84
CA ASP A 110 19.38 -3.16 -20.18
C ASP A 110 20.28 -2.24 -19.36
N GLU A 111 19.71 -1.22 -18.71
CA GLU A 111 20.45 -0.20 -17.93
C GLU A 111 19.83 0.00 -16.54
N ASP A 112 20.54 0.70 -15.65
CA ASP A 112 20.00 1.19 -14.37
C ASP A 112 18.80 2.11 -14.62
N PHE A 113 17.62 1.50 -14.67
CA PHE A 113 16.36 2.18 -14.92
C PHE A 113 15.77 2.79 -13.66
N PHE A 114 15.69 2.01 -12.58
CA PHE A 114 15.00 2.44 -11.35
C PHE A 114 15.75 3.53 -10.59
N GLY A 115 17.08 3.55 -10.69
CA GLY A 115 17.88 4.62 -10.09
C GLY A 115 17.87 5.95 -10.84
N LYS A 116 17.55 5.94 -12.14
CA LYS A 116 17.66 7.14 -12.99
C LYS A 116 16.33 7.66 -13.51
N LYS A 117 15.48 6.78 -14.04
CA LYS A 117 14.26 7.14 -14.78
C LYS A 117 12.97 6.61 -14.16
N GLY A 118 13.02 5.47 -13.48
CA GLY A 118 11.88 4.67 -13.07
C GLY A 118 11.35 4.91 -11.65
N THR A 119 11.65 6.07 -11.05
CA THR A 119 11.27 6.35 -9.64
C THR A 119 9.76 6.36 -9.40
N ASP A 120 8.95 6.66 -10.42
CA ASP A 120 7.48 6.72 -10.38
C ASP A 120 6.79 5.56 -11.12
N VAL A 121 7.56 4.60 -11.65
CA VAL A 121 7.04 3.51 -12.48
C VAL A 121 6.00 2.66 -11.75
N LYS A 122 6.21 2.36 -10.47
CA LYS A 122 5.27 1.59 -9.63
C LYS A 122 3.88 2.23 -9.62
N GLU A 123 3.79 3.54 -9.34
CA GLU A 123 2.51 4.26 -9.29
C GLU A 123 1.83 4.33 -10.64
N LYS A 124 2.62 4.57 -11.71
CA LYS A 124 2.10 4.65 -13.07
C LYS A 124 1.62 3.29 -13.57
N LEU A 125 2.34 2.21 -13.27
CA LEU A 125 1.93 0.85 -13.64
C LEU A 125 0.62 0.44 -12.96
N TYR A 126 0.45 0.71 -11.67
CA TYR A 126 -0.83 0.42 -10.98
C TYR A 126 -2.02 1.20 -11.55
N LYS A 127 -1.78 2.40 -12.09
CA LYS A 127 -2.83 3.18 -12.77
C LYS A 127 -3.12 2.67 -14.17
N PHE A 128 -2.09 2.23 -14.90
CA PHE A 128 -2.18 1.75 -16.27
C PHE A 128 -2.75 0.33 -16.36
N GLU A 129 -2.28 -0.57 -15.50
CA GLU A 129 -2.68 -1.99 -15.43
C GLU A 129 -3.13 -2.34 -14.02
N PRO A 130 -4.40 -2.08 -13.66
CA PRO A 130 -4.94 -2.32 -12.32
C PRO A 130 -4.98 -3.80 -11.89
N GLN A 131 -4.76 -4.72 -12.84
CA GLN A 131 -4.68 -6.16 -12.57
C GLN A 131 -3.36 -6.59 -11.92
N ILE A 132 -2.36 -5.70 -11.87
CA ILE A 132 -1.15 -5.93 -11.08
C ILE A 132 -1.53 -5.91 -9.60
N SER A 133 -1.49 -7.08 -8.96
CA SER A 133 -1.83 -7.22 -7.53
C SER A 133 -0.72 -6.74 -6.62
N LYS A 134 0.55 -6.96 -7.01
CA LYS A 134 1.72 -6.48 -6.27
C LYS A 134 2.90 -6.22 -7.20
N TYR A 135 3.67 -5.19 -6.87
CA TYR A 135 4.92 -4.83 -7.49
C TYR A 135 6.04 -4.98 -6.46
N LEU A 136 7.16 -5.61 -6.83
CA LEU A 136 8.35 -5.74 -6.01
C LEU A 136 9.59 -5.37 -6.82
N ASN A 137 10.34 -4.37 -6.38
CA ASN A 137 11.62 -4.04 -6.99
C ASN A 137 12.71 -4.98 -6.46
N LEU A 138 13.45 -5.65 -7.34
CA LEU A 138 14.52 -6.55 -6.98
C LEU A 138 15.88 -5.83 -6.92
N ASN A 139 16.16 -5.02 -7.94
CA ASN A 139 17.43 -4.30 -8.07
C ASN A 139 17.28 -3.08 -9.00
N GLN A 140 18.39 -2.54 -9.50
CA GLN A 140 18.42 -1.32 -10.32
C GLN A 140 17.80 -1.47 -11.72
N ASN A 141 17.67 -2.70 -12.23
CA ASN A 141 17.17 -2.98 -13.57
C ASN A 141 16.10 -4.08 -13.63
N GLN A 142 15.70 -4.67 -12.50
CA GLN A 142 14.71 -5.74 -12.46
C GLN A 142 13.63 -5.48 -11.40
N SER A 143 12.38 -5.82 -11.75
CA SER A 143 11.26 -5.86 -10.82
C SER A 143 10.30 -6.99 -11.15
N LEU A 144 9.56 -7.45 -10.14
CA LEU A 144 8.54 -8.48 -10.26
C LEU A 144 7.14 -7.87 -10.16
N LEU A 145 6.26 -8.36 -11.03
CA LEU A 145 4.84 -8.07 -11.03
C LEU A 145 4.09 -9.36 -10.68
N PHE A 146 3.27 -9.32 -9.65
CA PHE A 146 2.49 -10.46 -9.17
C PHE A 146 1.02 -10.27 -9.52
N PHE A 147 0.37 -11.36 -9.93
CA PHE A 147 -1.03 -11.38 -10.35
C PHE A 147 -1.77 -12.50 -9.59
N ASP A 148 -3.03 -12.24 -9.26
CA ASP A 148 -3.94 -13.16 -8.57
C ASP A 148 -5.17 -13.58 -9.40
N ASP A 149 -5.21 -13.18 -10.68
CA ASP A 149 -6.25 -13.57 -11.64
C ASP A 149 -5.73 -14.67 -12.57
N ALA A 150 -6.26 -15.88 -12.45
CA ALA A 150 -5.84 -17.04 -13.25
C ALA A 150 -6.31 -16.97 -14.71
N ASP A 151 -7.35 -16.19 -15.01
CA ASP A 151 -7.99 -16.10 -16.33
C ASP A 151 -7.43 -14.95 -17.18
N LEU A 152 -6.45 -14.20 -16.66
CA LEU A 152 -5.82 -13.08 -17.35
C LEU A 152 -5.03 -13.56 -18.59
N ASP A 153 -5.15 -12.84 -19.71
CA ASP A 153 -4.27 -13.00 -20.86
C ASP A 153 -2.90 -12.36 -20.55
N TYR A 154 -2.00 -13.18 -20.02
CA TYR A 154 -0.68 -12.75 -19.55
C TYR A 154 0.22 -12.27 -20.68
N VAL A 155 0.10 -12.84 -21.90
CA VAL A 155 0.89 -12.40 -23.07
C VAL A 155 0.46 -11.01 -23.51
N ALA A 156 -0.84 -10.81 -23.71
CA ALA A 156 -1.35 -9.49 -24.07
C ALA A 156 -1.09 -8.45 -22.98
N THR A 157 -1.12 -8.84 -21.70
CA THR A 157 -0.81 -7.95 -20.57
C THR A 157 0.67 -7.55 -20.57
N ALA A 158 1.59 -8.48 -20.81
CA ALA A 158 3.02 -8.20 -20.91
C ALA A 158 3.32 -7.24 -22.06
N GLU A 159 2.71 -7.44 -23.25
CA GLU A 159 2.85 -6.55 -24.40
C GLU A 159 2.34 -5.14 -24.10
N ARG A 160 1.20 -5.01 -23.41
CA ARG A 160 0.66 -3.70 -22.99
C ARG A 160 1.60 -2.99 -22.02
N ILE A 161 2.13 -3.71 -21.02
CA ILE A 161 3.04 -3.14 -20.01
C ILE A 161 4.36 -2.72 -20.67
N SER A 162 5.00 -3.58 -21.48
CA SER A 162 6.22 -3.26 -22.20
C SER A 162 6.02 -2.03 -23.08
N GLY A 163 4.98 -2.02 -23.93
CA GLY A 163 4.68 -0.87 -24.79
C GLY A 163 4.32 0.41 -24.03
N PHE A 164 3.74 0.32 -22.83
CA PHE A 164 3.51 1.48 -21.97
C PHE A 164 4.84 2.04 -21.45
N VAL A 165 5.72 1.19 -20.93
CA VAL A 165 7.02 1.61 -20.38
C VAL A 165 7.91 2.22 -21.47
N GLU A 166 7.96 1.61 -22.65
CA GLU A 166 8.73 2.15 -23.79
C GLU A 166 8.24 3.54 -24.21
N ARG A 167 6.92 3.76 -24.28
CA ARG A 167 6.36 5.08 -24.63
C ARG A 167 6.59 6.13 -23.56
N GLU A 168 6.47 5.75 -22.28
CA GLU A 168 6.51 6.69 -21.16
C GLU A 168 7.96 7.10 -20.81
N TYR A 169 8.90 6.16 -20.92
CA TYR A 169 10.29 6.35 -20.44
C TYR A 169 11.33 6.33 -21.56
N GLY A 170 10.97 5.92 -22.78
CA GLY A 170 11.88 5.84 -23.91
C GLY A 170 12.96 4.80 -23.76
N VAL A 171 12.69 3.68 -23.04
CA VAL A 171 13.63 2.57 -22.80
C VAL A 171 12.98 1.24 -23.18
N ALA A 172 13.76 0.31 -23.71
CA ALA A 172 13.29 -1.04 -23.94
C ALA A 172 13.00 -1.75 -22.61
N CYS A 173 11.87 -2.45 -22.55
CA CYS A 173 11.42 -3.20 -21.39
C CYS A 173 11.13 -4.64 -21.82
N TYR A 174 11.90 -5.57 -21.29
CA TYR A 174 11.71 -7.00 -21.51
C TYR A 174 10.87 -7.59 -20.40
N ILE A 175 9.90 -8.45 -20.78
CA ILE A 175 9.02 -9.10 -19.80
C ILE A 175 9.04 -10.60 -20.01
N ALA A 176 9.52 -11.35 -19.01
CA ALA A 176 9.36 -12.77 -18.90
C ALA A 176 8.12 -13.11 -18.06
N ILE A 177 7.44 -14.23 -18.40
CA ILE A 177 6.21 -14.67 -17.73
C ILE A 177 6.47 -16.06 -17.16
N SER A 178 6.28 -16.25 -15.84
CA SER A 178 6.43 -17.55 -15.20
C SER A 178 5.40 -18.57 -15.69
N SER A 179 5.64 -19.84 -15.48
CA SER A 179 4.58 -20.84 -15.44
C SER A 179 3.64 -20.60 -14.21
N PRO A 180 2.48 -21.29 -14.10
CA PRO A 180 1.56 -21.09 -12.97
C PRO A 180 2.25 -21.31 -11.62
N VAL A 181 1.97 -20.42 -10.67
CA VAL A 181 2.43 -20.53 -9.28
C VAL A 181 1.51 -21.47 -8.51
N ASN A 182 2.06 -22.42 -7.78
CA ASN A 182 1.33 -23.42 -6.99
C ASN A 182 1.54 -23.20 -5.48
N GLY A 183 1.05 -22.06 -4.97
CA GLY A 183 1.13 -21.71 -3.56
C GLY A 183 2.44 -21.01 -3.16
N MET A 184 2.52 -20.65 -1.88
CA MET A 184 3.60 -19.80 -1.34
C MET A 184 5.01 -20.36 -1.57
N ASN A 185 5.20 -21.67 -1.38
CA ASN A 185 6.51 -22.32 -1.49
C ASN A 185 7.04 -22.37 -2.92
N ASP A 186 6.21 -22.10 -3.92
CA ASP A 186 6.58 -22.14 -5.34
C ASP A 186 7.09 -20.79 -5.86
N ILE A 187 6.88 -19.70 -5.12
CA ILE A 187 7.26 -18.34 -5.53
C ILE A 187 8.74 -18.27 -5.93
N GLY A 188 9.64 -18.71 -5.06
CA GLY A 188 11.08 -18.64 -5.33
C GLY A 188 11.52 -19.50 -6.53
N ASN A 189 10.86 -20.66 -6.76
CA ASN A 189 11.15 -21.49 -7.94
C ASN A 189 10.70 -20.80 -9.23
N LYS A 190 9.57 -20.07 -9.17
CA LYS A 190 9.07 -19.31 -10.32
C LYS A 190 9.92 -18.08 -10.62
N VAL A 191 10.56 -17.51 -9.62
CA VAL A 191 11.53 -16.42 -9.85
C VAL A 191 12.79 -16.97 -10.52
N ASP A 192 13.33 -18.08 -10.05
CA ASP A 192 14.49 -18.73 -10.71
C ASP A 192 14.18 -19.09 -12.18
N GLU A 193 12.96 -19.61 -12.48
CA GLU A 193 12.50 -19.91 -13.84
C GLU A 193 12.53 -18.67 -14.76
N LEU A 194 12.37 -17.48 -14.21
CA LEU A 194 12.35 -16.22 -14.97
C LEU A 194 13.76 -15.66 -15.25
N ASP A 195 14.76 -16.10 -14.47
CA ASP A 195 16.16 -15.66 -14.61
C ASP A 195 16.96 -16.54 -15.59
N GLU A 196 16.40 -17.70 -16.07
CA GLU A 196 16.99 -18.61 -17.05
C GLU A 196 16.69 -18.20 -18.51
#